data_3e4e1c7efb06e39c08c60b1933095582
#
_entry.id   3e4e1c7efb06e39c08c60b1933095582
#
_cell.length_a   1.000
_cell.length_b   1.000
_cell.length_c   1.000
_cell.angle_alpha   90.00
_cell.angle_beta   90.00
_cell.angle_gamma   90.00
#
_symmetry.space_group_name_H-M   'P 1'
#
loop_
_entity.id
_entity.type
_entity.pdbx_description
1 polymer ?
#
loop_
_entity_poly.entity_id
_entity_poly.type
_entity_poly.pdbx_seq_one_letter_code
_entity_poly.pdbx_strand_id
1 'polypeptide(L)'
;PQVPMKTDSASYCDSLLVKGQNGRVFFFCDAMTGNVRAPYAAASTGYTSDGYLILKDSAGTQYELHEDDGTVYLNGAATDYTVGPDFTLYKNGQEAGNIFYTNYGTYDASAVPRKTELRVINTVFLIMCYSDDGGYTWSDPKLMNYGFKTSDMKHFGTAPGIGIVIQTGKYQGRILVPLYYNSNSFSGMSGAVLYSDDNGATWHLGESPNDAR
;
A
#
# COMPACT_ATOMS: atom_id res chain seq x y z
N PRO A 1 10.39 -10.90 -0.77
CA PRO A 1 8.99 -11.00 -1.14
C PRO A 1 8.86 -10.58 -2.59
N GLN A 2 8.37 -11.48 -3.41
CA GLN A 2 7.90 -11.07 -4.71
C GLN A 2 6.60 -10.34 -4.42
N VAL A 3 6.58 -9.02 -4.62
CA VAL A 3 5.31 -8.33 -4.88
C VAL A 3 4.73 -9.08 -6.07
N PRO A 4 3.65 -9.84 -5.91
CA PRO A 4 3.22 -10.74 -6.96
C PRO A 4 2.72 -9.91 -8.12
N MET A 5 3.55 -9.68 -9.11
CA MET A 5 3.17 -9.11 -10.40
C MET A 5 2.39 -10.15 -11.20
N LYS A 6 1.29 -10.65 -10.66
CA LYS A 6 0.41 -11.56 -11.39
C LYS A 6 -0.96 -10.91 -11.58
N THR A 7 -1.07 -10.31 -12.74
CA THR A 7 -2.21 -10.34 -13.65
C THR A 7 -3.51 -9.63 -13.26
N ASP A 8 -4.10 -9.19 -14.27
CA ASP A 8 -5.48 -8.81 -14.59
C ASP A 8 -6.09 -7.66 -13.83
N SER A 9 -5.61 -7.22 -12.66
CA SER A 9 -6.31 -6.12 -12.04
C SER A 9 -5.59 -5.35 -10.93
N ALA A 10 -4.35 -5.69 -10.61
CA ALA A 10 -3.51 -4.83 -9.78
C ALA A 10 -2.44 -4.17 -10.63
N SER A 11 -2.21 -2.87 -10.43
CA SER A 11 -1.07 -2.16 -10.99
C SER A 11 -0.17 -1.73 -9.85
N TYR A 12 1.12 -2.01 -9.98
CA TYR A 12 2.17 -1.46 -9.14
C TYR A 12 2.97 -0.50 -10.00
N CYS A 13 2.99 0.76 -9.65
CA CYS A 13 3.64 1.79 -10.45
C CYS A 13 4.34 2.83 -9.58
N ASP A 14 4.98 3.78 -10.24
CA ASP A 14 5.60 4.93 -9.62
C ASP A 14 6.58 4.55 -8.51
N SER A 15 7.47 3.58 -8.83
CA SER A 15 8.43 3.05 -7.89
C SER A 15 9.52 4.05 -7.53
N LEU A 16 9.90 4.06 -6.25
CA LEU A 16 10.94 4.91 -5.69
C LEU A 16 11.85 4.09 -4.78
N LEU A 17 13.14 4.33 -4.89
CA LEU A 17 14.15 3.77 -3.98
C LEU A 17 14.82 4.88 -3.17
N VAL A 18 15.14 4.58 -1.92
CA VAL A 18 16.00 5.43 -1.11
C VAL A 18 16.94 4.56 -0.26
N LYS A 19 18.22 4.90 -0.28
CA LYS A 19 19.21 4.26 0.58
C LYS A 19 19.26 4.98 1.91
N GLY A 20 18.82 4.29 2.96
CA GLY A 20 18.94 4.76 4.34
C GLY A 20 20.35 4.58 4.92
N GLN A 21 20.43 4.55 6.24
CA GLN A 21 21.67 4.31 6.97
C GLN A 21 21.98 2.80 7.03
N ASN A 22 23.21 2.46 7.33
CA ASN A 22 23.69 1.07 7.52
C ASN A 22 23.44 0.14 6.32
N GLY A 23 23.34 0.69 5.11
CA GLY A 23 23.11 -0.08 3.89
C GLY A 23 21.66 -0.47 3.61
N ARG A 24 20.72 -0.15 4.52
CA ARG A 24 19.28 -0.38 4.29
C ARG A 24 18.80 0.36 3.05
N VAL A 25 18.05 -0.33 2.22
CA VAL A 25 17.40 0.25 1.05
C VAL A 25 15.89 0.12 1.23
N PHE A 26 15.17 1.21 1.10
CA PHE A 26 13.71 1.23 1.08
C PHE A 26 13.21 1.28 -0.36
N PHE A 27 12.16 0.53 -0.61
CA PHE A 27 11.40 0.56 -1.85
C PHE A 27 9.98 0.99 -1.54
N PHE A 28 9.48 1.94 -2.31
CA PHE A 28 8.09 2.39 -2.26
C PHE A 28 7.47 2.23 -3.64
N CYS A 29 6.19 1.91 -3.69
CA CYS A 29 5.41 1.95 -4.93
C CYS A 29 3.92 2.17 -4.63
N ASP A 30 3.22 2.64 -5.65
CA ASP A 30 1.78 2.74 -5.61
C ASP A 30 1.14 1.41 -5.99
N ALA A 31 0.14 0.98 -5.24
CA ALA A 31 -0.68 -0.19 -5.56
C ALA A 31 -2.11 0.24 -5.85
N MET A 32 -2.60 -0.15 -7.02
CA MET A 32 -3.97 0.09 -7.47
C MET A 32 -4.64 -1.23 -7.77
N THR A 33 -5.87 -1.39 -7.32
CA THR A 33 -6.66 -2.61 -7.52
C THR A 33 -7.62 -2.47 -8.70
N GLY A 34 -8.01 -3.59 -9.29
CA GLY A 34 -9.14 -3.67 -10.22
C GLY A 34 -8.98 -2.90 -11.52
N ASN A 35 -7.76 -2.74 -12.07
CA ASN A 35 -7.47 -1.90 -13.23
C ASN A 35 -7.91 -0.43 -13.07
N VAL A 36 -8.08 0.03 -11.84
CA VAL A 36 -8.46 1.41 -11.56
C VAL A 36 -7.24 2.29 -11.71
N ARG A 37 -7.32 3.21 -12.65
CA ARG A 37 -6.34 4.29 -12.76
C ARG A 37 -6.58 5.31 -11.66
N ALA A 38 -5.53 5.99 -11.21
CA ALA A 38 -5.59 6.99 -10.14
C ALA A 38 -6.77 7.98 -10.24
N PRO A 39 -7.17 8.50 -11.43
CA PRO A 39 -8.32 9.40 -11.55
C PRO A 39 -9.68 8.79 -11.17
N TYR A 40 -9.80 7.47 -11.24
CA TYR A 40 -11.03 6.74 -10.94
C TYR A 40 -11.01 6.06 -9.56
N ALA A 41 -9.94 6.23 -8.81
CA ALA A 41 -9.85 5.74 -7.45
C ALA A 41 -10.89 6.44 -6.56
N ALA A 42 -11.41 5.70 -5.58
CA ALA A 42 -12.27 6.27 -4.55
C ALA A 42 -11.46 7.12 -3.58
N ALA A 43 -12.04 8.21 -3.13
CA ALA A 43 -11.50 8.99 -2.01
C ALA A 43 -11.71 8.19 -0.73
N SER A 44 -10.62 7.73 -0.13
CA SER A 44 -10.62 6.93 1.09
C SER A 44 -9.20 6.67 1.57
N THR A 45 -9.02 6.49 2.87
CA THR A 45 -7.78 5.97 3.45
C THR A 45 -7.53 4.50 3.10
N GLY A 46 -8.58 3.72 2.86
CA GLY A 46 -8.56 2.27 2.80
C GLY A 46 -8.86 1.60 4.13
N TYR A 47 -9.00 2.37 5.21
CA TYR A 47 -9.12 1.90 6.59
C TYR A 47 -10.38 2.41 7.27
N THR A 48 -10.85 1.68 8.26
CA THR A 48 -11.87 2.14 9.22
C THR A 48 -11.31 3.24 10.13
N SER A 49 -12.16 3.90 10.90
CA SER A 49 -11.73 4.85 11.92
C SER A 49 -10.82 4.24 13.00
N ASP A 50 -11.00 2.95 13.25
CA ASP A 50 -10.25 2.19 14.25
C ASP A 50 -8.94 1.61 13.71
N GLY A 51 -8.64 1.84 12.42
CA GLY A 51 -7.38 1.47 11.79
C GLY A 51 -7.34 0.07 11.19
N TYR A 52 -8.49 -0.56 10.95
CA TYR A 52 -8.55 -1.85 10.27
C TYR A 52 -8.67 -1.68 8.76
N LEU A 53 -7.92 -2.48 8.00
CA LEU A 53 -7.99 -2.43 6.54
C LEU A 53 -9.35 -2.92 6.04
N ILE A 54 -9.99 -2.12 5.18
CA ILE A 54 -11.31 -2.43 4.64
C ILE A 54 -11.17 -3.39 3.46
N LEU A 55 -11.80 -4.56 3.58
CA LEU A 55 -12.00 -5.50 2.50
C LEU A 55 -13.47 -5.52 2.07
N LYS A 56 -13.73 -5.90 0.82
CA LYS A 56 -15.08 -6.10 0.29
C LYS A 56 -15.18 -7.38 -0.53
N ASP A 57 -16.30 -8.07 -0.42
CA ASP A 57 -16.68 -9.14 -1.32
C ASP A 57 -17.32 -8.61 -2.62
N SER A 58 -17.73 -9.51 -3.51
CA SER A 58 -18.39 -9.15 -4.78
C SER A 58 -19.79 -8.57 -4.61
N ALA A 59 -20.44 -8.76 -3.47
CA ALA A 59 -21.74 -8.19 -3.12
C ALA A 59 -21.60 -6.77 -2.50
N GLY A 60 -20.37 -6.36 -2.16
CA GLY A 60 -20.07 -5.10 -1.51
C GLY A 60 -20.13 -5.16 0.02
N THR A 61 -20.30 -6.35 0.61
CA THR A 61 -20.21 -6.54 2.06
C THR A 61 -18.82 -6.14 2.53
N GLN A 62 -18.77 -5.34 3.58
CA GLN A 62 -17.52 -4.85 4.14
C GLN A 62 -17.04 -5.76 5.26
N TYR A 63 -15.75 -6.09 5.20
CA TYR A 63 -15.00 -6.83 6.20
C TYR A 63 -13.86 -5.97 6.71
N GLU A 64 -13.31 -6.32 7.85
CA GLU A 64 -12.20 -5.63 8.52
C GLU A 64 -11.03 -6.60 8.69
N LEU A 65 -9.88 -6.26 8.11
CA LEU A 65 -8.65 -7.01 8.32
C LEU A 65 -7.86 -6.39 9.47
N HIS A 66 -7.57 -7.19 10.48
CA HIS A 66 -6.62 -6.88 11.52
C HIS A 66 -5.22 -7.29 11.03
N GLU A 67 -4.41 -6.31 10.65
CA GLU A 67 -3.11 -6.56 9.99
C GLU A 67 -2.05 -7.14 10.95
N ASP A 68 -2.24 -7.02 12.26
CA ASP A 68 -1.34 -7.53 13.29
C ASP A 68 -1.33 -9.06 13.40
N ASP A 69 -2.46 -9.71 13.13
CA ASP A 69 -2.58 -11.18 13.17
C ASP A 69 -3.13 -11.79 11.86
N GLY A 70 -3.49 -10.93 10.90
CA GLY A 70 -4.03 -11.34 9.61
C GLY A 70 -5.48 -11.85 9.66
N THR A 71 -6.20 -11.71 10.78
CA THR A 71 -7.58 -12.19 10.92
C THR A 71 -8.57 -11.23 10.27
N VAL A 72 -9.54 -11.77 9.55
CA VAL A 72 -10.63 -10.99 8.92
C VAL A 72 -11.90 -11.10 9.74
N TYR A 73 -12.50 -9.96 10.03
CA TYR A 73 -13.72 -9.83 10.83
C TYR A 73 -14.90 -9.36 9.98
N LEU A 74 -16.11 -9.82 10.34
CA LEU A 74 -17.38 -9.32 9.81
C LEU A 74 -18.29 -8.96 10.99
N ASN A 75 -18.71 -7.69 11.08
CA ASN A 75 -19.58 -7.20 12.15
C ASN A 75 -19.02 -7.53 13.56
N GLY A 76 -17.73 -7.42 13.75
CA GLY A 76 -17.04 -7.69 15.03
C GLY A 76 -16.82 -9.16 15.36
N ALA A 77 -17.21 -10.09 14.48
CA ALA A 77 -16.94 -11.53 14.65
C ALA A 77 -15.84 -12.00 13.69
N ALA A 78 -14.89 -12.79 14.21
CA ALA A 78 -13.86 -13.40 13.38
C ALA A 78 -14.52 -14.36 12.35
N THR A 79 -14.00 -14.32 11.14
CA THR A 79 -14.46 -15.18 10.03
C THR A 79 -13.50 -16.35 9.84
N ASP A 80 -13.76 -17.18 8.84
CA ASP A 80 -12.86 -18.24 8.37
C ASP A 80 -11.77 -17.73 7.40
N TYR A 81 -11.72 -16.40 7.15
CA TYR A 81 -10.69 -15.77 6.32
C TYR A 81 -9.51 -15.28 7.14
N THR A 82 -8.31 -15.45 6.57
CA THR A 82 -7.08 -14.82 7.02
C THR A 82 -6.29 -14.26 5.84
N VAL A 83 -5.41 -13.29 6.09
CA VAL A 83 -4.55 -12.70 5.07
C VAL A 83 -3.09 -12.85 5.50
N GLY A 84 -2.28 -13.42 4.62
CA GLY A 84 -0.83 -13.54 4.83
C GLY A 84 -0.07 -12.24 4.59
N PRO A 85 1.22 -12.19 4.97
CA PRO A 85 2.04 -10.98 4.86
C PRO A 85 2.29 -10.53 3.41
N ASP A 86 2.10 -11.42 2.43
CA ASP A 86 2.16 -11.17 1.00
C ASP A 86 0.81 -10.80 0.37
N PHE A 87 -0.18 -10.50 1.22
CA PHE A 87 -1.56 -10.20 0.85
C PHE A 87 -2.35 -11.39 0.26
N THR A 88 -1.83 -12.61 0.38
CA THR A 88 -2.58 -13.81 0.00
C THR A 88 -3.75 -14.01 0.96
N LEU A 89 -4.95 -14.16 0.38
CA LEU A 89 -6.17 -14.48 1.12
C LEU A 89 -6.28 -15.99 1.29
N TYR A 90 -6.57 -16.42 2.50
CA TYR A 90 -6.88 -17.80 2.84
C TYR A 90 -8.29 -17.91 3.39
N LYS A 91 -8.93 -19.07 3.17
CA LYS A 91 -10.20 -19.46 3.78
C LYS A 91 -10.06 -20.86 4.34
N ASN A 92 -10.30 -21.02 5.63
CA ASN A 92 -10.06 -22.30 6.31
C ASN A 92 -8.65 -22.86 6.06
N GLY A 93 -7.65 -21.96 5.98
CA GLY A 93 -6.24 -22.31 5.72
C GLY A 93 -5.90 -22.67 4.26
N GLN A 94 -6.86 -22.60 3.34
CA GLN A 94 -6.65 -22.83 1.91
C GLN A 94 -6.61 -21.49 1.16
N GLU A 95 -5.72 -21.39 0.16
CA GLU A 95 -5.61 -20.19 -0.67
C GLU A 95 -6.94 -19.89 -1.38
N ALA A 96 -7.46 -18.69 -1.15
CA ALA A 96 -8.74 -18.18 -1.66
C ALA A 96 -8.58 -16.91 -2.51
N GLY A 97 -7.35 -16.46 -2.74
CA GLY A 97 -7.05 -15.32 -3.58
C GLY A 97 -5.91 -14.45 -3.09
N ASN A 98 -5.93 -13.20 -3.52
CA ASN A 98 -5.07 -12.14 -3.02
C ASN A 98 -5.91 -10.86 -2.94
N ILE A 99 -5.81 -10.11 -1.85
CA ILE A 99 -6.69 -8.98 -1.59
C ILE A 99 -6.51 -7.79 -2.55
N PHE A 100 -5.41 -7.75 -3.32
CA PHE A 100 -5.17 -6.75 -4.36
C PHE A 100 -5.62 -7.18 -5.74
N TYR A 101 -5.94 -8.45 -5.98
CA TYR A 101 -6.31 -8.96 -7.30
C TYR A 101 -7.82 -9.14 -7.46
N THR A 102 -8.29 -9.10 -8.71
CA THR A 102 -9.65 -9.55 -9.03
C THR A 102 -9.66 -11.05 -9.28
N ASN A 103 -8.64 -11.53 -9.98
CA ASN A 103 -8.47 -12.93 -10.29
C ASN A 103 -7.10 -13.41 -9.77
N TYR A 104 -6.99 -14.67 -9.44
CA TYR A 104 -5.75 -15.32 -9.04
C TYR A 104 -5.64 -16.71 -9.65
N GLY A 105 -4.44 -17.23 -9.74
CA GLY A 105 -4.18 -18.57 -10.27
C GLY A 105 -2.85 -18.68 -11.00
N THR A 106 -2.59 -19.82 -11.58
CA THR A 106 -1.33 -20.14 -12.25
C THR A 106 -1.21 -19.48 -13.61
N TYR A 107 0.02 -19.31 -14.11
CA TYR A 107 0.37 -18.85 -15.47
C TYR A 107 -0.05 -19.81 -16.59
N ASP A 108 -0.79 -20.86 -16.28
CA ASP A 108 -1.31 -21.75 -17.30
C ASP A 108 -2.42 -20.99 -18.06
N ALA A 109 -2.14 -20.64 -19.31
CA ALA A 109 -3.08 -19.95 -20.19
C ALA A 109 -4.36 -20.76 -20.46
N SER A 110 -4.35 -22.07 -20.16
CA SER A 110 -5.52 -22.97 -20.26
C SER A 110 -6.37 -22.99 -18.98
N ALA A 111 -5.84 -22.51 -17.85
CA ALA A 111 -6.57 -22.49 -16.58
C ALA A 111 -7.48 -21.26 -16.51
N VAL A 112 -8.73 -21.49 -16.15
CA VAL A 112 -9.67 -20.38 -15.87
C VAL A 112 -9.22 -19.69 -14.57
N PRO A 113 -8.92 -18.37 -14.57
CA PRO A 113 -8.56 -17.66 -13.37
C PRO A 113 -9.69 -17.76 -12.33
N ARG A 114 -9.33 -18.07 -11.09
CA ARG A 114 -10.27 -18.03 -9.98
C ARG A 114 -10.45 -16.60 -9.50
N LYS A 115 -11.67 -16.21 -9.14
CA LYS A 115 -11.91 -14.89 -8.53
C LYS A 115 -11.49 -14.93 -7.06
N THR A 116 -10.82 -13.86 -6.63
CA THR A 116 -10.60 -13.65 -5.20
C THR A 116 -11.92 -13.32 -4.50
N GLU A 117 -12.12 -13.86 -3.30
CA GLU A 117 -13.38 -13.69 -2.58
C GLU A 117 -13.47 -12.33 -1.89
N LEU A 118 -12.36 -11.83 -1.35
CA LEU A 118 -12.29 -10.53 -0.70
C LEU A 118 -11.18 -9.67 -1.32
N ARG A 119 -11.42 -8.36 -1.41
CA ARG A 119 -10.46 -7.38 -1.94
C ARG A 119 -10.46 -6.10 -1.13
N VAL A 120 -9.31 -5.42 -1.10
CA VAL A 120 -9.25 -4.03 -0.62
C VAL A 120 -10.15 -3.14 -1.48
N ILE A 121 -10.60 -2.03 -0.90
CA ILE A 121 -11.42 -1.06 -1.64
C ILE A 121 -10.60 -0.39 -2.74
N ASN A 122 -11.31 0.18 -3.68
CA ASN A 122 -10.79 0.75 -4.92
C ASN A 122 -10.17 2.13 -4.72
N THR A 123 -9.10 2.20 -3.92
CA THR A 123 -8.30 3.42 -3.70
C THR A 123 -6.83 3.13 -4.01
N VAL A 124 -6.00 4.17 -4.04
CA VAL A 124 -4.55 3.99 -4.21
C VAL A 124 -3.92 3.73 -2.84
N PHE A 125 -3.10 2.69 -2.78
CA PHE A 125 -2.30 2.35 -1.60
C PHE A 125 -0.82 2.62 -1.89
N LEU A 126 -0.15 3.27 -0.94
CA LEU A 126 1.29 3.35 -0.91
C LEU A 126 1.83 2.12 -0.18
N ILE A 127 2.70 1.36 -0.83
CA ILE A 127 3.37 0.20 -0.26
C ILE A 127 4.84 0.53 -0.02
N MET A 128 5.38 0.03 1.09
CA MET A 128 6.79 0.11 1.44
C MET A 128 7.32 -1.27 1.81
N CYS A 129 8.53 -1.59 1.34
CA CYS A 129 9.35 -2.67 1.89
C CYS A 129 10.81 -2.21 1.99
N TYR A 130 11.64 -2.94 2.69
CA TYR A 130 13.06 -2.62 2.82
C TYR A 130 13.93 -3.88 2.69
N SER A 131 15.20 -3.64 2.36
CA SER A 131 16.26 -4.66 2.28
C SER A 131 17.47 -4.20 3.10
N ASP A 132 18.05 -5.10 3.87
CA ASP A 132 19.27 -4.88 4.63
C ASP A 132 20.50 -5.56 4.02
N ASP A 133 20.36 -6.22 2.87
CA ASP A 133 21.39 -7.02 2.21
C ASP A 133 21.65 -6.58 0.76
N GLY A 134 21.35 -5.33 0.42
CA GLY A 134 21.59 -4.78 -0.91
C GLY A 134 20.56 -5.19 -1.95
N GLY A 135 19.37 -5.64 -1.54
CA GLY A 135 18.26 -5.97 -2.42
C GLY A 135 18.11 -7.46 -2.73
N TYR A 136 18.92 -8.34 -2.10
CA TYR A 136 18.79 -9.80 -2.28
C TYR A 136 17.54 -10.34 -1.58
N THR A 137 17.29 -9.87 -0.35
CA THR A 137 16.02 -10.16 0.35
C THR A 137 15.32 -8.88 0.76
N TRP A 138 14.00 -8.96 0.91
CA TRP A 138 13.14 -7.83 1.25
C TRP A 138 12.22 -8.20 2.41
N SER A 139 11.89 -7.21 3.23
CA SER A 139 10.84 -7.35 4.25
C SER A 139 9.48 -7.62 3.60
N ASP A 140 8.53 -8.09 4.38
CA ASP A 140 7.15 -8.11 3.95
C ASP A 140 6.67 -6.70 3.60
N PRO A 141 5.79 -6.56 2.59
CA PRO A 141 5.24 -5.27 2.19
C PRO A 141 4.34 -4.70 3.30
N LYS A 142 4.47 -3.40 3.53
CA LYS A 142 3.67 -2.65 4.50
C LYS A 142 2.84 -1.59 3.79
N LEU A 143 1.55 -1.53 4.10
CA LEU A 143 0.67 -0.46 3.63
C LEU A 143 0.92 0.81 4.45
N MET A 144 1.07 1.94 3.75
CA MET A 144 1.44 3.22 4.36
C MET A 144 0.29 4.23 4.39
N ASN A 145 -0.94 3.81 4.10
CA ASN A 145 -2.06 4.76 4.03
C ASN A 145 -2.53 5.21 5.41
N TYR A 146 -2.60 4.29 6.38
CA TYR A 146 -3.10 4.59 7.72
C TYR A 146 -2.21 5.62 8.42
N GLY A 147 -2.84 6.69 8.91
CA GLY A 147 -2.13 7.80 9.56
C GLY A 147 -1.54 8.87 8.63
N PHE A 148 -1.53 8.63 7.31
CA PHE A 148 -0.97 9.57 6.33
C PHE A 148 -1.98 10.04 5.28
N LYS A 149 -2.72 9.11 4.70
CA LYS A 149 -3.74 9.41 3.70
C LYS A 149 -5.04 9.84 4.39
N THR A 150 -5.63 10.94 3.95
CA THR A 150 -6.93 11.42 4.45
C THR A 150 -8.09 10.85 3.63
N SER A 151 -9.29 10.86 4.20
CA SER A 151 -10.47 10.24 3.57
C SER A 151 -10.95 10.94 2.30
N ASP A 152 -10.52 12.18 2.06
CA ASP A 152 -10.80 12.93 0.83
C ASP A 152 -9.77 12.71 -0.28
N MET A 153 -8.66 12.05 0.00
CA MET A 153 -7.63 11.74 -1.00
C MET A 153 -8.00 10.52 -1.84
N LYS A 154 -7.97 10.67 -3.17
CA LYS A 154 -8.06 9.56 -4.12
C LYS A 154 -6.71 8.90 -4.33
N HIS A 155 -5.71 9.72 -4.60
CA HIS A 155 -4.33 9.32 -4.76
C HIS A 155 -3.50 9.82 -3.59
N PHE A 156 -2.60 9.00 -3.12
CA PHE A 156 -1.52 9.31 -2.18
C PHE A 156 -0.41 8.31 -2.46
N GLY A 157 0.70 8.78 -3.03
CA GLY A 157 1.73 7.86 -3.50
C GLY A 157 3.01 8.54 -3.93
N THR A 158 3.95 7.74 -4.43
CA THR A 158 5.24 8.20 -4.94
C THR A 158 5.17 8.59 -6.41
N ALA A 159 6.18 9.35 -6.86
CA ALA A 159 6.53 9.47 -8.27
C ALA A 159 7.75 8.57 -8.55
N PRO A 160 7.95 8.11 -9.80
CA PRO A 160 9.16 7.39 -10.17
C PRO A 160 10.41 8.21 -9.86
N GLY A 161 11.38 7.61 -9.17
CA GLY A 161 12.61 8.32 -8.85
C GLY A 161 13.38 7.77 -7.66
N ILE A 162 14.05 8.65 -6.98
CA ILE A 162 14.84 8.34 -5.78
C ILE A 162 14.47 9.27 -4.63
N GLY A 163 14.43 8.73 -3.42
CA GLY A 163 14.44 9.52 -2.20
C GLY A 163 15.88 9.98 -1.88
N ILE A 164 16.00 10.85 -0.90
CA ILE A 164 17.29 11.37 -0.46
C ILE A 164 17.49 11.22 1.03
N VAL A 165 18.74 11.20 1.47
CA VAL A 165 19.14 11.32 2.87
C VAL A 165 19.90 12.61 3.06
N ILE A 166 19.51 13.41 4.04
CA ILE A 166 20.18 14.68 4.36
C ILE A 166 21.59 14.36 4.89
N GLN A 167 22.61 14.90 4.24
CA GLN A 167 24.01 14.57 4.52
C GLN A 167 24.62 15.42 5.63
N THR A 168 24.10 16.62 5.89
CA THR A 168 24.70 17.59 6.83
C THR A 168 23.64 18.43 7.53
N GLY A 169 24.02 19.07 8.65
CA GLY A 169 23.19 20.02 9.37
C GLY A 169 22.26 19.38 10.40
N LYS A 170 21.28 20.14 10.86
CA LYS A 170 20.37 19.76 11.97
C LYS A 170 19.64 18.44 11.74
N TYR A 171 19.31 18.12 10.50
CA TYR A 171 18.54 16.94 10.12
C TYR A 171 19.39 15.89 9.42
N GLN A 172 20.70 15.87 9.69
CA GLN A 172 21.60 14.87 9.12
C GLN A 172 21.10 13.45 9.44
N GLY A 173 21.05 12.60 8.42
CA GLY A 173 20.53 11.24 8.51
C GLY A 173 19.02 11.09 8.23
N ARG A 174 18.28 12.19 8.18
CA ARG A 174 16.86 12.17 7.81
C ARG A 174 16.68 11.66 6.40
N ILE A 175 15.82 10.65 6.26
CA ILE A 175 15.37 10.11 4.98
C ILE A 175 14.18 10.95 4.50
N LEU A 176 14.17 11.33 3.23
CA LEU A 176 13.07 12.04 2.58
C LEU A 176 12.57 11.24 1.38
N VAL A 177 11.27 10.99 1.36
CA VAL A 177 10.55 10.30 0.27
C VAL A 177 9.54 11.27 -0.32
N PRO A 178 9.77 11.80 -1.54
CA PRO A 178 8.82 12.69 -2.18
C PRO A 178 7.55 11.93 -2.58
N LEU A 179 6.42 12.54 -2.30
CA LEU A 179 5.09 12.04 -2.60
C LEU A 179 4.29 13.09 -3.36
N TYR A 180 3.18 12.64 -3.94
CA TYR A 180 2.13 13.53 -4.41
C TYR A 180 0.75 12.94 -4.10
N TYR A 181 -0.22 13.83 -3.96
CA TYR A 181 -1.59 13.44 -3.63
C TYR A 181 -2.59 14.37 -4.31
N ASN A 182 -3.83 13.92 -4.43
CA ASN A 182 -4.96 14.77 -4.75
C ASN A 182 -6.11 14.53 -3.79
N SER A 183 -6.87 15.59 -3.51
CA SER A 183 -8.11 15.51 -2.76
C SER A 183 -9.30 15.94 -3.61
N ASN A 184 -10.51 15.61 -3.15
CA ASN A 184 -11.74 16.04 -3.83
C ASN A 184 -11.94 17.56 -3.85
N SER A 185 -11.32 18.28 -2.91
CA SER A 185 -11.37 19.73 -2.79
C SER A 185 -10.37 20.44 -3.69
N PHE A 186 -9.49 19.71 -4.36
CA PHE A 186 -8.42 20.26 -5.18
C PHE A 186 -8.41 19.65 -6.58
N SER A 187 -8.36 20.48 -7.61
CA SER A 187 -8.42 20.07 -9.02
C SER A 187 -7.08 19.59 -9.59
N GLY A 188 -6.00 19.68 -8.84
CA GLY A 188 -4.64 19.29 -9.24
C GLY A 188 -4.00 18.29 -8.28
N MET A 189 -2.71 18.09 -8.48
CA MET A 189 -1.87 17.29 -7.59
C MET A 189 -1.07 18.20 -6.68
N SER A 190 -0.94 17.82 -5.41
CA SER A 190 -0.12 18.51 -4.42
C SER A 190 1.08 17.65 -4.05
N GLY A 191 2.22 18.29 -3.83
CA GLY A 191 3.41 17.62 -3.32
C GLY A 191 3.32 17.37 -1.82
N ALA A 192 3.96 16.29 -1.38
CA ALA A 192 4.17 15.97 0.02
C ALA A 192 5.53 15.28 0.19
N VAL A 193 5.97 15.13 1.43
CA VAL A 193 7.19 14.41 1.76
C VAL A 193 6.93 13.52 2.98
N LEU A 194 7.15 12.22 2.84
CA LEU A 194 7.37 11.37 4.01
C LEU A 194 8.81 11.50 4.46
N TYR A 195 9.04 11.56 5.77
CA TYR A 195 10.38 11.54 6.31
C TYR A 195 10.52 10.59 7.49
N SER A 196 11.74 10.12 7.71
CA SER A 196 12.13 9.32 8.85
C SER A 196 13.44 9.82 9.43
N ASP A 197 13.49 9.97 10.75
CA ASP A 197 14.70 10.37 11.51
C ASP A 197 15.40 9.16 12.14
N ASP A 198 14.80 7.98 12.09
CA ASP A 198 15.22 6.77 12.77
C ASP A 198 15.45 5.59 11.81
N ASN A 199 15.91 5.90 10.58
CA ASN A 199 16.21 4.91 9.55
C ASN A 199 15.01 4.01 9.20
N GLY A 200 13.81 4.59 9.15
CA GLY A 200 12.56 3.94 8.70
C GLY A 200 11.81 3.16 9.78
N ALA A 201 12.22 3.26 11.06
CA ALA A 201 11.44 2.67 12.15
C ALA A 201 10.11 3.39 12.34
N THR A 202 10.12 4.73 12.24
CA THR A 202 8.91 5.55 12.19
C THR A 202 8.95 6.51 10.99
N TRP A 203 7.76 6.85 10.49
CA TRP A 203 7.58 7.78 9.38
C TRP A 203 6.64 8.91 9.77
N HIS A 204 6.86 10.07 9.17
CA HIS A 204 6.08 11.27 9.40
C HIS A 204 5.75 11.94 8.07
N LEU A 205 4.58 12.52 7.95
CA LEU A 205 4.19 13.33 6.80
C LEU A 205 4.56 14.79 7.07
N GLY A 206 5.37 15.37 6.19
CA GLY A 206 5.68 16.78 6.18
C GLY A 206 4.53 17.62 5.63
N GLU A 207 4.62 18.93 5.83
CA GLU A 207 3.66 19.87 5.25
C GLU A 207 3.79 19.92 3.71
N SER A 208 2.69 20.25 3.04
CA SER A 208 2.69 20.41 1.59
C SER A 208 3.48 21.65 1.19
N PRO A 209 4.50 21.54 0.30
CA PRO A 209 5.31 22.69 -0.12
C PRO A 209 4.52 23.70 -0.96
N ASN A 210 3.40 23.32 -1.53
CA ASN A 210 2.55 24.19 -2.35
C ASN A 210 1.27 24.64 -1.68
N ASP A 211 1.13 24.40 -0.39
CA ASP A 211 0.04 24.88 0.50
C ASP A 211 -1.36 24.86 -0.15
N ALA A 212 -1.67 23.79 -0.82
CA ALA A 212 -2.92 23.61 -1.56
C ALA A 212 -4.03 23.06 -0.65
N ARG A 213 -4.23 23.66 0.51
CA ARG A 213 -5.33 23.33 1.43
C ARG A 213 -6.40 24.42 1.42
#